data_dde5eea11858c21169d9e9cc4a1b2005
#
_entry.id   dde5eea11858c21169d9e9cc4a1b2005
#
_cell.length_a   1.000
_cell.length_b   1.000
_cell.length_c   1.000
_cell.angle_alpha   90.00
_cell.angle_beta   90.00
_cell.angle_gamma   90.00
#
_symmetry.space_group_name_H-M   'P 1'
#
loop_
_entity.id
_entity.type
_entity.pdbx_description
1 polymer ?
#
loop_
_entity_poly.entity_id
_entity_poly.type
_entity_poly.pdbx_seq_one_letter_code
_entity_poly.pdbx_strand_id
1 'polypeptide(L)'
;MTKKQVSQERKARVAQMQRQEKARERRIRLQIIAGCVALLLVLAAVITYAAIDARKKQPDVAISTFGVSAAAAACSPVTTDPAKGNGVHVGHGTSTPTTTKVKYATVPPSYGPHFAQPIVADRKVYTAADKPAIENLVHNLEHGYTVLWYDQSAGEAKMDVLRKIADAVNKLDASKDKFIVSPWDPAYGAFPAGKKFALSHWSATLGADKASVASQAGHRQLCGDISGAVVKSFVESYPRTSAPEPFGA
;
A
#
# COMPACT_ATOMS: atom_id res chain seq x y z
N MET A 1 -30.16 -26.97 -76.78
CA MET A 1 -29.52 -25.93 -75.90
C MET A 1 -28.84 -24.91 -76.79
N THR A 2 -29.16 -23.64 -76.61
CA THR A 2 -28.53 -22.57 -77.40
C THR A 2 -27.14 -22.23 -76.87
N LYS A 3 -26.21 -21.81 -77.73
CA LYS A 3 -24.83 -21.39 -77.34
C LYS A 3 -24.82 -20.36 -76.19
N LYS A 4 -25.88 -19.58 -76.03
CA LYS A 4 -26.06 -18.57 -75.01
C LYS A 4 -26.32 -19.19 -73.59
N GLN A 5 -27.09 -20.27 -73.54
CA GLN A 5 -27.37 -21.05 -72.33
C GLN A 5 -26.13 -21.75 -71.79
N VAL A 6 -25.35 -22.40 -72.66
CA VAL A 6 -24.09 -23.06 -72.28
C VAL A 6 -23.06 -22.05 -71.72
N SER A 7 -23.00 -20.83 -72.28
CA SER A 7 -22.10 -19.76 -71.78
C SER A 7 -22.51 -19.23 -70.42
N GLN A 8 -23.83 -19.10 -70.14
CA GLN A 8 -24.35 -18.68 -68.82
C GLN A 8 -24.11 -19.74 -67.74
N GLU A 9 -24.33 -21.03 -68.04
CA GLU A 9 -24.03 -22.13 -67.11
C GLU A 9 -22.51 -22.21 -66.76
N ARG A 10 -21.61 -22.00 -67.73
CA ARG A 10 -20.17 -21.94 -67.48
C ARG A 10 -19.82 -20.77 -66.53
N LYS A 11 -20.35 -19.58 -66.77
CA LYS A 11 -20.14 -18.41 -65.91
C LYS A 11 -20.67 -18.65 -64.51
N ALA A 12 -21.83 -19.27 -64.37
CA ALA A 12 -22.42 -19.59 -63.05
C ALA A 12 -21.56 -20.61 -62.28
N ARG A 13 -21.03 -21.67 -62.96
CA ARG A 13 -20.14 -22.64 -62.33
C ARG A 13 -18.82 -22.00 -61.85
N VAL A 14 -18.20 -21.12 -62.68
CA VAL A 14 -16.97 -20.41 -62.31
C VAL A 14 -17.20 -19.49 -61.12
N ALA A 15 -18.32 -18.72 -61.10
CA ALA A 15 -18.69 -17.88 -59.98
C ALA A 15 -18.93 -18.68 -58.68
N GLN A 16 -19.55 -19.86 -58.81
CA GLN A 16 -19.78 -20.75 -57.68
C GLN A 16 -18.46 -21.30 -57.08
N MET A 17 -17.54 -21.75 -57.96
CA MET A 17 -16.21 -22.20 -57.51
C MET A 17 -15.43 -21.06 -56.84
N GLN A 18 -15.40 -19.85 -57.39
CA GLN A 18 -14.76 -18.72 -56.78
C GLN A 18 -15.33 -18.34 -55.43
N ARG A 19 -16.67 -18.46 -55.24
CA ARG A 19 -17.31 -18.26 -53.93
C ARG A 19 -16.90 -19.32 -52.93
N GLN A 20 -16.81 -20.57 -53.34
CA GLN A 20 -16.36 -21.69 -52.51
C GLN A 20 -14.89 -21.54 -52.09
N GLU A 21 -14.01 -21.15 -52.99
CA GLU A 21 -12.59 -20.89 -52.71
C GLU A 21 -12.43 -19.74 -51.69
N LYS A 22 -13.09 -18.59 -51.92
CA LYS A 22 -13.09 -17.47 -50.97
C LYS A 22 -13.63 -17.85 -49.60
N ALA A 23 -14.66 -18.67 -49.52
CA ALA A 23 -15.22 -19.18 -48.30
C ALA A 23 -14.22 -20.11 -47.56
N ARG A 24 -13.51 -20.95 -48.28
CA ARG A 24 -12.48 -21.85 -47.77
C ARG A 24 -11.29 -21.06 -47.22
N GLU A 25 -10.80 -20.08 -48.01
CA GLU A 25 -9.70 -19.21 -47.59
C GLU A 25 -10.06 -18.42 -46.30
N ARG A 26 -11.28 -17.89 -46.23
CA ARG A 26 -11.78 -17.22 -45.01
C ARG A 26 -11.78 -18.16 -43.81
N ARG A 27 -12.26 -19.39 -43.97
CA ARG A 27 -12.25 -20.39 -42.88
C ARG A 27 -10.84 -20.72 -42.42
N ILE A 28 -9.93 -20.93 -43.32
CA ILE A 28 -8.51 -21.22 -43.00
C ILE A 28 -7.89 -20.04 -42.28
N ARG A 29 -8.08 -18.80 -42.76
CA ARG A 29 -7.58 -17.59 -42.07
C ARG A 29 -8.13 -17.47 -40.65
N LEU A 30 -9.44 -17.69 -40.47
CA LEU A 30 -10.05 -17.64 -39.14
C LEU A 30 -9.50 -18.73 -38.22
N GLN A 31 -9.26 -19.94 -38.73
CA GLN A 31 -8.66 -21.04 -37.98
C GLN A 31 -7.23 -20.72 -37.53
N ILE A 32 -6.42 -20.14 -38.45
CA ILE A 32 -5.05 -19.72 -38.15
C ILE A 32 -5.07 -18.61 -37.08
N ILE A 33 -5.92 -17.59 -37.23
CA ILE A 33 -6.05 -16.50 -36.25
C ILE A 33 -6.47 -17.06 -34.89
N ALA A 34 -7.49 -17.91 -34.86
CA ALA A 34 -7.96 -18.55 -33.63
C ALA A 34 -6.87 -19.39 -32.96
N GLY A 35 -6.09 -20.13 -33.72
CA GLY A 35 -4.95 -20.91 -33.24
C GLY A 35 -3.85 -20.02 -32.65
N CYS A 36 -3.50 -18.92 -33.33
CA CYS A 36 -2.53 -17.95 -32.82
C CYS A 36 -3.00 -17.27 -31.52
N VAL A 37 -4.27 -16.87 -31.46
CA VAL A 37 -4.85 -16.27 -30.24
C VAL A 37 -4.84 -17.27 -29.08
N ALA A 38 -5.23 -18.52 -29.32
CA ALA A 38 -5.19 -19.57 -28.30
C ALA A 38 -3.76 -19.80 -27.78
N LEU A 39 -2.78 -19.83 -28.67
CA LEU A 39 -1.37 -19.98 -28.29
C LEU A 39 -0.88 -18.81 -27.45
N LEU A 40 -1.22 -17.57 -27.81
CA LEU A 40 -0.85 -16.38 -27.05
C LEU A 40 -1.49 -16.38 -25.64
N LEU A 41 -2.74 -16.82 -25.52
CA LEU A 41 -3.42 -16.94 -24.23
C LEU A 41 -2.75 -18.00 -23.33
N VAL A 42 -2.35 -19.14 -23.90
CA VAL A 42 -1.61 -20.17 -23.16
C VAL A 42 -0.26 -19.64 -22.71
N LEU A 43 0.48 -18.97 -23.58
CA LEU A 43 1.77 -18.35 -23.21
C LEU A 43 1.60 -17.30 -22.10
N ALA A 44 0.59 -16.43 -22.20
CA ALA A 44 0.28 -15.45 -21.15
C ALA A 44 -0.05 -16.14 -19.81
N ALA A 45 -0.84 -17.21 -19.84
CA ALA A 45 -1.17 -17.99 -18.65
C ALA A 45 0.06 -18.64 -18.02
N VAL A 46 0.96 -19.21 -18.82
CA VAL A 46 2.23 -19.83 -18.36
C VAL A 46 3.15 -18.78 -17.76
N ILE A 47 3.31 -17.62 -18.41
CA ILE A 47 4.14 -16.53 -17.89
C ILE A 47 3.57 -16.01 -16.57
N THR A 48 2.25 -15.82 -16.49
CA THR A 48 1.58 -15.37 -15.27
C THR A 48 1.76 -16.39 -14.15
N TYR A 49 1.57 -17.67 -14.45
CA TYR A 49 1.77 -18.75 -13.47
C TYR A 49 3.22 -18.81 -13.00
N ALA A 50 4.20 -18.74 -13.90
CA ALA A 50 5.61 -18.75 -13.55
C ALA A 50 6.01 -17.54 -12.71
N ALA A 51 5.46 -16.34 -13.00
CA ALA A 51 5.69 -15.14 -12.21
C ALA A 51 5.11 -15.25 -10.79
N ILE A 52 3.92 -15.83 -10.64
CA ILE A 52 3.29 -16.09 -9.33
C ILE A 52 4.09 -17.14 -8.55
N ASP A 53 4.52 -18.22 -9.21
CA ASP A 53 5.30 -19.28 -8.57
C ASP A 53 6.70 -18.80 -8.16
N ALA A 54 7.35 -17.97 -8.99
CA ALA A 54 8.62 -17.34 -8.65
C ALA A 54 8.49 -16.39 -7.44
N ARG A 55 7.39 -15.65 -7.32
CA ARG A 55 7.10 -14.82 -6.13
C ARG A 55 6.90 -15.65 -4.88
N LYS A 56 6.25 -16.81 -4.97
CA LYS A 56 6.06 -17.75 -3.84
C LYS A 56 7.37 -18.43 -3.40
N LYS A 57 8.31 -18.60 -4.33
CA LYS A 57 9.62 -19.23 -4.08
C LYS A 57 10.73 -18.25 -3.70
N GLN A 58 10.47 -16.92 -3.71
CA GLN A 58 11.43 -15.99 -3.12
C GLN A 58 11.57 -16.35 -1.64
N PRO A 59 12.80 -16.60 -1.13
CA PRO A 59 13.01 -16.85 0.28
C PRO A 59 12.38 -15.69 1.04
N ASP A 60 11.52 -16.01 1.99
CA ASP A 60 10.90 -15.05 2.91
C ASP A 60 12.02 -14.52 3.79
N VAL A 61 12.72 -13.49 3.30
CA VAL A 61 13.81 -12.86 4.06
C VAL A 61 13.15 -12.30 5.30
N ALA A 62 13.48 -12.88 6.45
CA ALA A 62 12.85 -12.50 7.70
C ALA A 62 13.02 -10.99 7.91
N ILE A 63 11.91 -10.27 8.16
CA ILE A 63 11.90 -8.81 8.37
C ILE A 63 12.97 -8.42 9.41
N SER A 64 13.20 -9.26 10.38
CA SER A 64 14.24 -9.10 11.42
C SER A 64 15.68 -8.96 10.91
N THR A 65 15.94 -9.33 9.64
CA THR A 65 17.28 -9.20 9.04
C THR A 65 17.51 -7.84 8.36
N PHE A 66 16.45 -7.01 8.23
CA PHE A 66 16.58 -5.69 7.62
C PHE A 66 17.05 -4.65 8.62
N GLY A 67 18.04 -3.85 8.24
CA GLY A 67 18.62 -2.80 9.10
C GLY A 67 19.57 -3.37 10.14
N VAL A 68 19.65 -2.69 11.29
CA VAL A 68 20.51 -3.13 12.40
C VAL A 68 19.77 -4.10 13.32
N SER A 69 20.51 -4.80 14.19
CA SER A 69 19.88 -5.62 15.23
C SER A 69 19.01 -4.78 16.18
N ALA A 70 18.05 -5.39 16.86
CA ALA A 70 17.18 -4.69 17.82
C ALA A 70 17.98 -3.96 18.90
N ALA A 71 19.06 -4.55 19.40
CA ALA A 71 19.95 -3.93 20.39
C ALA A 71 20.68 -2.71 19.82
N ALA A 72 21.22 -2.82 18.60
CA ALA A 72 21.95 -1.73 17.94
C ALA A 72 21.03 -0.56 17.50
N ALA A 73 19.73 -0.79 17.38
CA ALA A 73 18.76 0.25 17.04
C ALA A 73 18.61 1.31 18.14
N ALA A 74 19.10 1.05 19.35
CA ALA A 74 19.05 1.96 20.49
C ALA A 74 17.64 2.56 20.72
N CYS A 75 16.61 1.69 20.67
CA CYS A 75 15.23 2.11 20.86
C CYS A 75 14.93 2.36 22.34
N SER A 76 14.11 3.38 22.59
CA SER A 76 13.47 3.54 23.90
C SER A 76 12.39 2.49 24.08
N PRO A 77 11.93 2.21 25.32
CA PRO A 77 10.70 1.48 25.55
C PRO A 77 9.53 2.14 24.82
N VAL A 78 8.50 1.38 24.47
CA VAL A 78 7.29 1.96 23.90
C VAL A 78 6.63 2.87 24.95
N THR A 79 6.31 4.09 24.56
CA THR A 79 5.48 5.00 25.33
C THR A 79 4.04 4.78 24.93
N THR A 80 3.15 4.68 25.93
CA THR A 80 1.70 4.56 25.74
C THR A 80 1.03 5.72 26.46
N ASP A 81 0.39 6.60 25.68
CA ASP A 81 -0.27 7.79 26.17
C ASP A 81 -1.80 7.66 26.04
N PRO A 82 -2.61 8.11 27.01
CA PRO A 82 -4.06 8.22 26.83
C PRO A 82 -4.38 9.09 25.61
N ALA A 83 -5.02 8.52 24.60
CA ALA A 83 -5.30 9.22 23.37
C ALA A 83 -6.59 10.02 23.40
N LYS A 84 -6.63 11.12 22.64
CA LYS A 84 -7.77 12.00 22.44
C LYS A 84 -7.82 12.42 20.98
N GLY A 85 -9.00 12.77 20.48
CA GLY A 85 -9.16 13.36 19.15
C GLY A 85 -9.64 12.39 18.08
N ASN A 86 -10.14 11.20 18.44
CA ASN A 86 -10.85 10.33 17.51
C ASN A 86 -12.06 11.04 16.92
N GLY A 87 -12.19 11.04 15.59
CA GLY A 87 -13.24 11.75 14.87
C GLY A 87 -13.13 13.28 14.93
N VAL A 88 -12.05 13.85 15.49
CA VAL A 88 -11.87 15.30 15.56
C VAL A 88 -11.17 15.78 14.28
N HIS A 89 -11.98 16.03 13.25
CA HIS A 89 -11.49 16.57 12.00
C HIS A 89 -11.32 18.09 12.05
N VAL A 90 -10.21 18.58 11.50
CA VAL A 90 -9.87 20.00 11.38
C VAL A 90 -9.48 20.35 9.93
N GLY A 91 -9.39 21.64 9.62
CA GLY A 91 -9.01 22.12 8.29
C GLY A 91 -10.19 22.26 7.34
N HIS A 92 -9.88 22.38 6.05
CA HIS A 92 -10.86 22.65 5.01
C HIS A 92 -12.04 21.65 5.03
N GLY A 93 -13.26 22.17 4.93
CA GLY A 93 -14.49 21.36 4.96
C GLY A 93 -14.98 20.93 6.35
N THR A 94 -14.35 21.41 7.43
CA THR A 94 -14.72 21.11 8.83
C THR A 94 -15.23 22.34 9.56
N SER A 95 -15.58 22.20 10.84
CA SER A 95 -15.95 23.31 11.73
C SER A 95 -14.80 24.28 12.01
N THR A 96 -13.57 23.93 11.70
CA THR A 96 -12.36 24.76 11.86
C THR A 96 -11.59 24.91 10.53
N PRO A 97 -12.22 25.51 9.49
CA PRO A 97 -11.72 25.46 8.11
C PRO A 97 -10.37 26.17 7.89
N THR A 98 -10.00 27.08 8.79
CA THR A 98 -8.75 27.84 8.72
C THR A 98 -7.57 27.15 9.40
N THR A 99 -7.78 25.99 10.03
CA THR A 99 -6.69 25.21 10.66
C THR A 99 -5.85 24.57 9.56
N THR A 100 -4.62 25.03 9.41
CA THR A 100 -3.64 24.48 8.43
C THR A 100 -2.56 23.63 9.09
N LYS A 101 -2.52 23.62 10.44
CA LYS A 101 -1.52 22.88 11.23
C LYS A 101 -2.04 22.59 12.64
N VAL A 102 -1.79 21.36 13.11
CA VAL A 102 -2.11 20.93 14.47
C VAL A 102 -0.86 20.95 15.34
N LYS A 103 -0.97 21.49 16.55
CA LYS A 103 0.08 21.37 17.56
C LYS A 103 -0.13 20.08 18.35
N TYR A 104 0.70 19.07 18.07
CA TYR A 104 0.65 17.80 18.78
C TYR A 104 1.38 17.84 20.12
N ALA A 105 0.90 17.06 21.09
CA ALA A 105 1.52 16.94 22.41
C ALA A 105 2.86 16.18 22.37
N THR A 106 3.04 15.32 21.36
CA THR A 106 4.25 14.48 21.21
C THR A 106 4.83 14.62 19.80
N VAL A 107 6.12 14.39 19.69
CA VAL A 107 6.89 14.48 18.45
C VAL A 107 7.63 13.15 18.20
N PRO A 108 7.35 12.42 17.10
CA PRO A 108 6.13 12.49 16.28
C PRO A 108 4.85 12.11 17.02
N PRO A 109 3.63 12.49 16.51
CA PRO A 109 2.38 12.15 17.14
C PRO A 109 2.01 10.68 16.94
N SER A 110 1.22 10.14 17.87
CA SER A 110 0.58 8.82 17.74
C SER A 110 -0.95 8.89 17.80
N TYR A 111 -1.52 10.09 17.96
CA TYR A 111 -2.96 10.37 17.97
C TYR A 111 -3.19 11.89 17.91
N GLY A 112 -4.43 12.32 17.74
CA GLY A 112 -4.86 13.71 17.92
C GLY A 112 -5.81 14.20 16.81
N PRO A 113 -6.21 15.47 16.85
CA PRO A 113 -6.97 16.10 15.79
C PRO A 113 -6.21 16.00 14.45
N HIS A 114 -6.95 15.83 13.36
CA HIS A 114 -6.35 15.55 12.06
C HIS A 114 -7.22 16.07 10.91
N PHE A 115 -6.69 16.11 9.70
CA PHE A 115 -7.46 16.51 8.53
C PHE A 115 -8.53 15.46 8.18
N ALA A 116 -9.64 15.91 7.60
CA ALA A 116 -10.78 15.06 7.27
C ALA A 116 -10.49 13.98 6.20
N GLN A 117 -9.38 14.07 5.50
CA GLN A 117 -9.00 13.10 4.48
C GLN A 117 -7.74 12.34 4.91
N PRO A 118 -7.78 11.01 5.02
CA PRO A 118 -6.56 10.20 5.16
C PRO A 118 -5.79 10.17 3.85
N ILE A 119 -4.56 9.70 3.88
CA ILE A 119 -3.83 9.36 2.66
C ILE A 119 -4.38 8.05 2.12
N VAL A 120 -4.83 8.07 0.86
CA VAL A 120 -5.10 6.85 0.11
C VAL A 120 -3.75 6.23 -0.26
N ALA A 121 -3.37 5.18 0.47
CA ALA A 121 -2.00 4.69 0.47
C ALA A 121 -1.75 3.67 -0.64
N ASP A 122 -1.82 4.09 -1.90
CA ASP A 122 -1.27 3.33 -3.03
C ASP A 122 0.26 3.24 -2.92
N ARG A 123 0.88 4.27 -2.34
CA ARG A 123 2.31 4.33 -2.06
C ARG A 123 2.56 4.26 -0.55
N LYS A 124 3.49 3.37 -0.18
CA LYS A 124 3.80 3.09 1.24
C LYS A 124 5.03 3.82 1.77
N VAL A 125 5.88 4.38 0.90
CA VAL A 125 7.12 5.08 1.28
C VAL A 125 7.17 6.44 0.61
N TYR A 126 7.30 7.47 1.43
CA TYR A 126 7.39 8.88 1.02
C TYR A 126 8.80 9.42 1.28
N THR A 127 9.17 10.46 0.52
CA THR A 127 10.43 11.22 0.62
C THR A 127 10.13 12.67 1.01
N ALA A 128 11.17 13.47 1.27
CA ALA A 128 11.00 14.89 1.59
C ALA A 128 10.30 15.68 0.47
N ALA A 129 10.47 15.25 -0.79
CA ALA A 129 9.91 15.93 -1.95
C ALA A 129 8.38 15.72 -2.11
N ASP A 130 7.85 14.65 -1.49
CA ASP A 130 6.47 14.20 -1.72
C ASP A 130 5.75 13.76 -0.44
N LYS A 131 6.26 14.18 0.72
CA LYS A 131 5.67 13.85 2.03
C LYS A 131 4.24 14.39 2.15
N PRO A 132 3.31 13.59 2.68
CA PRO A 132 1.98 14.06 3.04
C PRO A 132 2.02 15.04 4.22
N ALA A 133 0.92 15.79 4.42
CA ALA A 133 0.73 16.52 5.66
C ALA A 133 0.69 15.56 6.86
N ILE A 134 1.24 15.99 7.98
CA ILE A 134 1.28 15.19 9.21
C ILE A 134 -0.14 14.84 9.66
N GLU A 135 -1.07 15.79 9.53
CA GLU A 135 -2.48 15.64 9.89
C GLU A 135 -3.19 14.55 9.09
N ASN A 136 -2.84 14.36 7.81
CA ASN A 136 -3.38 13.26 7.01
C ASN A 136 -2.85 11.90 7.53
N LEU A 137 -1.57 11.83 7.91
CA LEU A 137 -0.98 10.61 8.47
C LEU A 137 -1.53 10.28 9.86
N VAL A 138 -1.88 11.29 10.67
CA VAL A 138 -2.58 11.07 11.95
C VAL A 138 -3.97 10.51 11.73
N HIS A 139 -4.69 10.92 10.66
CA HIS A 139 -5.94 10.29 10.25
C HIS A 139 -5.73 8.81 9.89
N ASN A 140 -4.66 8.49 9.13
CA ASN A 140 -4.33 7.08 8.87
C ASN A 140 -4.11 6.26 10.16
N LEU A 141 -3.47 6.84 11.21
CA LEU A 141 -3.34 6.15 12.51
C LEU A 141 -4.69 5.78 13.10
N GLU A 142 -5.72 6.67 13.02
CA GLU A 142 -7.08 6.38 13.44
C GLU A 142 -7.68 5.17 12.73
N HIS A 143 -7.33 4.98 11.46
CA HIS A 143 -7.77 3.86 10.63
C HIS A 143 -6.86 2.62 10.69
N GLY A 144 -5.99 2.53 11.70
CA GLY A 144 -5.18 1.35 11.97
C GLY A 144 -3.86 1.26 11.22
N TYR A 145 -3.42 2.36 10.62
CA TYR A 145 -2.08 2.40 10.10
C TYR A 145 -1.05 2.48 11.23
N THR A 146 0.12 1.91 10.98
CA THR A 146 1.35 2.23 11.70
C THR A 146 2.18 3.12 10.80
N VAL A 147 2.65 4.26 11.34
CA VAL A 147 3.53 5.17 10.61
C VAL A 147 4.94 5.07 11.18
N LEU A 148 5.89 4.76 10.31
CA LEU A 148 7.33 4.86 10.58
C LEU A 148 7.80 6.23 10.11
N TRP A 149 8.05 7.10 11.06
CA TRP A 149 8.65 8.40 10.84
C TRP A 149 10.16 8.28 10.80
N TYR A 150 10.83 9.07 9.96
CA TYR A 150 12.28 9.13 9.94
C TYR A 150 12.80 10.58 9.88
N ASP A 151 13.89 10.85 10.57
CA ASP A 151 14.68 12.06 10.37
C ASP A 151 15.19 12.06 8.93
N GLN A 152 14.99 13.16 8.21
CA GLN A 152 15.22 13.23 6.77
C GLN A 152 16.65 12.79 6.39
N SER A 153 17.65 13.30 7.09
CA SER A 153 19.06 12.98 6.79
C SER A 153 19.41 11.51 7.02
N ALA A 154 18.84 10.88 8.06
CA ALA A 154 19.07 9.48 8.37
C ALA A 154 18.27 8.54 7.44
N GLY A 155 17.05 8.93 7.07
CA GLY A 155 16.18 8.10 6.24
C GLY A 155 16.62 8.05 4.78
N GLU A 156 17.10 9.15 4.22
CA GLU A 156 17.61 9.17 2.84
C GLU A 156 18.77 8.20 2.65
N ALA A 157 19.69 8.13 3.61
CA ALA A 157 20.81 7.19 3.59
C ALA A 157 20.38 5.71 3.72
N LYS A 158 19.14 5.45 4.19
CA LYS A 158 18.63 4.10 4.46
C LYS A 158 17.36 3.77 3.66
N MET A 159 17.07 4.53 2.60
CA MET A 159 15.83 4.42 1.85
C MET A 159 15.57 3.00 1.31
N ASP A 160 16.60 2.28 0.88
CA ASP A 160 16.45 0.89 0.42
C ASP A 160 16.03 -0.07 1.53
N VAL A 161 16.55 0.13 2.75
CA VAL A 161 16.15 -0.66 3.93
C VAL A 161 14.71 -0.31 4.32
N LEU A 162 14.34 0.97 4.30
CA LEU A 162 12.99 1.44 4.60
C LEU A 162 11.96 0.85 3.63
N ARG A 163 12.28 0.81 2.33
CA ARG A 163 11.41 0.17 1.32
C ARG A 163 11.25 -1.32 1.55
N LYS A 164 12.35 -2.05 1.81
CA LYS A 164 12.29 -3.50 2.11
C LYS A 164 11.45 -3.79 3.35
N ILE A 165 11.60 -2.99 4.41
CA ILE A 165 10.78 -3.11 5.62
C ILE A 165 9.31 -2.84 5.29
N ALA A 166 8.99 -1.74 4.58
CA ALA A 166 7.62 -1.40 4.22
C ALA A 166 6.96 -2.50 3.39
N ASP A 167 7.65 -3.02 2.36
CA ASP A 167 7.16 -4.08 1.49
C ASP A 167 6.88 -5.38 2.25
N ALA A 168 7.73 -5.73 3.21
CA ALA A 168 7.58 -6.95 3.97
C ALA A 168 6.52 -6.81 5.08
N VAL A 169 6.50 -5.69 5.80
CA VAL A 169 5.54 -5.42 6.89
C VAL A 169 4.11 -5.32 6.35
N ASN A 170 3.89 -4.70 5.19
CA ASN A 170 2.57 -4.61 4.59
C ASN A 170 1.97 -5.97 4.16
N LYS A 171 2.76 -7.04 4.13
CA LYS A 171 2.30 -8.41 3.88
C LYS A 171 1.88 -9.15 5.16
N LEU A 172 2.25 -8.66 6.35
CA LEU A 172 1.84 -9.25 7.62
C LEU A 172 0.34 -9.00 7.87
N ASP A 173 -0.37 -9.97 8.44
CA ASP A 173 -1.79 -9.79 8.81
C ASP A 173 -1.99 -8.66 9.82
N ALA A 174 -1.03 -8.48 10.72
CA ALA A 174 -1.03 -7.44 11.75
C ALA A 174 -1.11 -6.02 11.16
N SER A 175 -0.50 -5.79 10.01
CA SER A 175 -0.44 -4.47 9.35
C SER A 175 -1.08 -4.40 7.99
N LYS A 176 -1.30 -5.50 7.31
CA LYS A 176 -1.87 -5.71 5.96
C LYS A 176 -2.26 -4.41 5.22
N ASP A 177 -1.35 -3.93 4.39
CA ASP A 177 -1.47 -2.68 3.62
C ASP A 177 -1.62 -1.38 4.43
N LYS A 178 -1.50 -1.42 5.77
CA LYS A 178 -1.63 -0.29 6.68
C LYS A 178 -0.32 0.07 7.39
N PHE A 179 0.80 0.06 6.66
CA PHE A 179 2.10 0.53 7.14
C PHE A 179 2.67 1.56 6.17
N ILE A 180 2.94 2.76 6.68
CA ILE A 180 3.46 3.90 5.91
C ILE A 180 4.82 4.31 6.47
N VAL A 181 5.75 4.67 5.59
CA VAL A 181 7.04 5.28 5.92
C VAL A 181 7.04 6.70 5.40
N SER A 182 7.28 7.68 6.28
CA SER A 182 7.26 9.10 5.94
C SER A 182 8.36 9.87 6.65
N PRO A 183 9.01 10.85 5.99
CA PRO A 183 9.91 11.75 6.68
C PRO A 183 9.15 12.60 7.69
N TRP A 184 9.80 12.87 8.82
CA TRP A 184 9.30 13.81 9.80
C TRP A 184 9.51 15.25 9.31
N ASP A 185 8.52 16.11 9.57
CA ASP A 185 8.65 17.54 9.31
C ASP A 185 9.10 18.28 10.57
N PRO A 186 10.33 18.81 10.62
CA PRO A 186 10.84 19.50 11.79
C PRO A 186 10.09 20.78 12.13
N ALA A 187 9.23 21.29 11.22
CA ALA A 187 8.34 22.39 11.53
C ALA A 187 7.33 22.07 12.65
N TYR A 188 7.07 20.79 12.91
CA TYR A 188 6.23 20.31 14.03
C TYR A 188 7.03 20.04 15.32
N GLY A 189 8.31 20.32 15.32
CA GLY A 189 9.24 20.09 16.43
C GLY A 189 10.39 19.20 16.02
N ALA A 190 11.53 19.35 16.68
CA ALA A 190 12.71 18.54 16.40
C ALA A 190 12.48 17.08 16.81
N PHE A 191 13.09 16.14 16.10
CA PHE A 191 13.20 14.75 16.56
C PHE A 191 13.94 14.73 17.90
N PRO A 192 13.53 13.89 18.86
CA PRO A 192 14.21 13.80 20.14
C PRO A 192 15.70 13.49 19.98
N ALA A 193 16.55 14.08 20.84
CA ALA A 193 17.99 13.95 20.76
C ALA A 193 18.45 12.47 20.72
N GLY A 194 19.34 12.13 19.80
CA GLY A 194 19.85 10.78 19.59
C GLY A 194 18.86 9.81 18.94
N LYS A 195 17.66 10.27 18.57
CA LYS A 195 16.64 9.45 17.87
C LYS A 195 16.51 9.92 16.42
N LYS A 196 16.33 8.96 15.51
CA LYS A 196 16.26 9.19 14.06
C LYS A 196 15.06 8.53 13.41
N PHE A 197 14.43 7.58 14.12
CA PHE A 197 13.26 6.84 13.66
C PHE A 197 12.25 6.77 14.79
N ALA A 198 10.95 6.77 14.43
CA ALA A 198 9.87 6.59 15.37
C ALA A 198 8.75 5.76 14.75
N LEU A 199 8.17 4.86 15.52
CA LEU A 199 6.95 4.16 15.17
C LEU A 199 5.79 4.79 15.94
N SER A 200 4.66 4.98 15.27
CA SER A 200 3.42 5.47 15.86
C SER A 200 2.25 4.59 15.47
N HIS A 201 1.38 4.30 16.44
CA HIS A 201 0.11 3.59 16.23
C HIS A 201 -0.93 4.12 17.20
N TRP A 202 -2.19 4.17 16.77
CA TRP A 202 -3.34 4.57 17.61
C TRP A 202 -4.23 3.35 17.84
N SER A 203 -4.46 2.99 19.10
CA SER A 203 -5.31 1.87 19.47
C SER A 203 -6.52 2.30 20.29
N ALA A 204 -7.54 1.44 20.30
CA ALA A 204 -8.70 1.56 21.17
C ALA A 204 -9.17 0.15 21.57
N THR A 205 -9.78 0.04 22.74
CA THR A 205 -10.56 -1.16 23.05
C THR A 205 -11.90 -1.07 22.34
N LEU A 206 -12.14 -1.95 21.38
CA LEU A 206 -13.39 -2.02 20.65
C LEU A 206 -14.42 -2.72 21.54
N GLY A 207 -15.46 -1.97 21.97
CA GLY A 207 -16.66 -2.53 22.58
C GLY A 207 -17.75 -2.79 21.57
N ALA A 208 -18.92 -3.28 22.01
CA ALA A 208 -20.08 -3.52 21.15
C ALA A 208 -20.57 -2.27 20.40
N ASP A 209 -20.29 -1.07 20.91
CA ASP A 209 -20.79 0.22 20.43
C ASP A 209 -19.72 1.17 19.88
N LYS A 210 -18.59 0.67 19.38
CA LYS A 210 -17.41 1.43 18.89
C LYS A 210 -16.40 1.79 19.98
N ALA A 211 -15.29 2.41 19.55
CA ALA A 211 -14.20 2.80 20.41
C ALA A 211 -14.66 3.79 21.51
N SER A 212 -14.61 3.38 22.78
CA SER A 212 -14.78 4.31 23.88
C SER A 212 -13.58 5.26 23.92
N VAL A 213 -13.84 6.57 24.00
CA VAL A 213 -12.78 7.58 24.13
C VAL A 213 -11.89 7.32 25.35
N ALA A 214 -12.45 6.72 26.41
CA ALA A 214 -11.71 6.38 27.63
C ALA A 214 -10.72 5.19 27.46
N SER A 215 -10.82 4.42 26.36
CA SER A 215 -9.99 3.24 26.12
C SER A 215 -8.99 3.42 24.97
N GLN A 216 -8.80 4.64 24.48
CA GLN A 216 -7.89 4.92 23.40
C GLN A 216 -6.48 5.21 23.90
N ALA A 217 -5.49 4.71 23.18
CA ALA A 217 -4.09 4.90 23.50
C ALA A 217 -3.25 5.15 22.25
N GLY A 218 -2.37 6.14 22.33
CA GLY A 218 -1.34 6.37 21.34
C GLY A 218 -0.05 5.64 21.72
N HIS A 219 0.45 4.78 20.87
CA HIS A 219 1.70 4.05 21.09
C HIS A 219 2.81 4.65 20.24
N ARG A 220 3.99 4.84 20.85
CA ARG A 220 5.14 5.42 20.17
C ARG A 220 6.42 4.77 20.64
N GLN A 221 7.31 4.44 19.69
CA GLN A 221 8.65 3.95 19.99
C GLN A 221 9.70 4.74 19.20
N LEU A 222 10.67 5.30 19.89
CA LEU A 222 11.74 6.12 19.34
C LEU A 222 13.02 5.29 19.24
N CYS A 223 13.70 5.31 18.08
CA CYS A 223 14.92 4.55 17.84
C CYS A 223 16.03 5.44 17.29
N GLY A 224 17.28 5.13 17.63
CA GLY A 224 18.46 5.78 17.07
C GLY A 224 18.76 5.30 15.65
N ASP A 225 18.45 4.05 15.35
CA ASP A 225 18.60 3.46 14.02
C ASP A 225 17.42 2.55 13.67
N ILE A 226 17.33 2.14 12.38
CA ILE A 226 16.23 1.32 11.89
C ILE A 226 16.54 -0.17 12.04
N SER A 227 15.58 -0.91 12.59
CA SER A 227 15.62 -2.37 12.76
C SER A 227 14.31 -3.00 12.34
N GLY A 228 14.36 -3.91 11.38
CA GLY A 228 13.18 -4.67 10.97
C GLY A 228 12.62 -5.56 12.09
N ALA A 229 13.48 -6.06 12.97
CA ALA A 229 13.04 -6.82 14.15
C ALA A 229 12.17 -5.98 15.09
N VAL A 230 12.56 -4.72 15.34
CA VAL A 230 11.79 -3.78 16.17
C VAL A 230 10.49 -3.41 15.49
N VAL A 231 10.52 -3.09 14.19
CA VAL A 231 9.31 -2.75 13.43
C VAL A 231 8.31 -3.91 13.44
N LYS A 232 8.77 -5.15 13.19
CA LYS A 232 7.92 -6.35 13.24
C LYS A 232 7.27 -6.51 14.61
N SER A 233 8.06 -6.45 15.68
CA SER A 233 7.56 -6.58 17.05
C SER A 233 6.51 -5.49 17.38
N PHE A 234 6.74 -4.25 16.95
CA PHE A 234 5.81 -3.15 17.19
C PHE A 234 4.45 -3.38 16.49
N VAL A 235 4.44 -3.72 15.18
CA VAL A 235 3.18 -3.93 14.45
C VAL A 235 2.42 -5.17 14.92
N GLU A 236 3.12 -6.19 15.41
CA GLU A 236 2.49 -7.38 16.00
C GLU A 236 1.90 -7.08 17.37
N SER A 237 2.52 -6.19 18.15
CA SER A 237 1.99 -5.75 19.44
C SER A 237 0.80 -4.79 19.31
N TYR A 238 0.77 -4.01 18.24
CA TYR A 238 -0.27 -3.01 17.95
C TYR A 238 -0.82 -3.25 16.54
N PRO A 239 -1.64 -4.30 16.35
CA PRO A 239 -2.14 -4.67 15.04
C PRO A 239 -3.18 -3.66 14.53
N ARG A 240 -3.31 -3.56 13.20
CA ARG A 240 -4.26 -2.67 12.51
C ARG A 240 -5.70 -2.77 13.03
N THR A 241 -6.09 -3.94 13.54
CA THR A 241 -7.43 -4.21 14.06
C THR A 241 -7.67 -3.62 15.45
N SER A 242 -6.63 -3.13 16.14
CA SER A 242 -6.74 -2.48 17.44
C SER A 242 -7.04 -0.99 17.35
N ALA A 243 -7.14 -0.41 16.16
CA ALA A 243 -7.37 1.02 15.97
C ALA A 243 -8.80 1.45 16.34
N PRO A 244 -9.03 2.76 16.56
CA PRO A 244 -10.38 3.29 16.76
C PRO A 244 -11.35 3.00 15.63
N GLU A 245 -10.87 3.10 14.37
CA GLU A 245 -11.66 2.89 13.16
C GLU A 245 -10.94 1.93 12.19
N PRO A 246 -10.74 0.65 12.55
CA PRO A 246 -9.87 -0.27 11.84
C PRO A 246 -10.35 -0.62 10.42
N PHE A 247 -11.63 -0.36 10.11
CA PHE A 247 -12.27 -0.65 8.82
C PHE A 247 -12.45 0.61 7.95
N GLY A 248 -11.97 1.76 8.42
CA GLY A 248 -11.89 2.98 7.62
C GLY A 248 -10.88 2.87 6.47
N ALA A 249 -10.97 3.82 5.53
CA ALA A 249 -10.23 3.84 4.25
C ALA A 249 -8.72 3.69 4.37
#